data_44ba8cf5e71f5731ca1645bec9af1730
#
_entry.id   44ba8cf5e71f5731ca1645bec9af1730
#
_cell.length_a   1.000
_cell.length_b   1.000
_cell.length_c   1.000
_cell.angle_alpha   90.00
_cell.angle_beta   90.00
_cell.angle_gamma   90.00
#
_symmetry.space_group_name_H-M   'P 1'
#
loop_
_entity.id
_entity.type
_entity.pdbx_description
1 polymer ?
#
loop_
_entity_poly.entity_id
_entity_poly.type
_entity_poly.pdbx_seq_one_letter_code
_entity_poly.pdbx_strand_id
1 'polypeptide(L)'
;MGTLARYHAANLPELFEKINRNSIGLDDYLNRFWDDTTTENYPPYNLVQINNVVSRLEIALAGFKKDEVQVYTEFGKLSVEGKKEESKDDGEFVYKGLAQRSFTRQWTLSDDTEVRSVSFNDGLLVVELGKIVPEHHTRKEYKL
;
A
#
# COMPACT_ATOMS: atom_id res chain seq x y z
N MET A 1 -6.75 2.37 -40.50
CA MET A 1 -6.53 1.37 -39.47
C MET A 1 -5.56 1.89 -38.44
N GLY A 2 -6.03 2.05 -37.21
CA GLY A 2 -5.17 2.46 -36.12
C GLY A 2 -4.18 1.36 -35.77
N THR A 3 -2.90 1.64 -35.93
CA THR A 3 -1.87 0.80 -35.31
C THR A 3 -1.99 0.94 -33.81
N LEU A 4 -2.27 -0.14 -33.12
CA LEU A 4 -2.17 -0.19 -31.66
C LEU A 4 -0.75 0.21 -31.27
N ALA A 5 -0.58 1.41 -30.72
CA ALA A 5 0.68 1.85 -30.20
C ALA A 5 1.04 0.95 -29.01
N ARG A 6 2.06 0.11 -29.20
CA ARG A 6 2.61 -0.68 -28.10
C ARG A 6 3.55 0.20 -27.31
N TYR A 7 3.16 0.50 -26.09
CA TYR A 7 4.02 1.22 -25.17
C TYR A 7 4.96 0.25 -24.47
N HIS A 8 6.24 0.46 -24.63
CA HIS A 8 7.25 -0.26 -23.86
C HIS A 8 7.58 0.51 -22.59
N ALA A 9 8.13 -0.17 -21.58
CA ALA A 9 8.53 0.47 -20.34
C ALA A 9 9.47 1.66 -20.54
N ALA A 10 10.28 1.65 -21.61
CA ALA A 10 11.16 2.75 -21.97
C ALA A 10 10.39 4.01 -22.41
N ASN A 11 9.13 3.89 -22.83
CA ASN A 11 8.31 5.01 -23.29
C ASN A 11 7.43 5.60 -22.18
N LEU A 12 7.39 5.00 -20.99
CA LEU A 12 6.60 5.47 -19.87
C LEU A 12 6.90 6.91 -19.47
N PRO A 13 8.17 7.36 -19.36
CA PRO A 13 8.48 8.75 -19.01
C PRO A 13 7.90 9.75 -20.00
N GLU A 14 7.94 9.46 -21.30
CA GLU A 14 7.36 10.32 -22.33
C GLU A 14 5.85 10.37 -22.26
N LEU A 15 5.21 9.22 -21.96
CA LEU A 15 3.78 9.15 -21.79
C LEU A 15 3.31 9.97 -20.59
N PHE A 16 3.98 9.86 -19.46
CA PHE A 16 3.69 10.66 -18.27
C PHE A 16 3.87 12.15 -18.53
N GLU A 17 4.90 12.54 -19.26
CA GLU A 17 5.14 13.93 -19.63
C GLU A 17 4.00 14.48 -20.50
N LYS A 18 3.51 13.71 -21.47
CA LYS A 18 2.36 14.08 -22.30
C LYS A 18 1.09 14.23 -21.48
N ILE A 19 0.85 13.33 -20.54
CA ILE A 19 -0.32 13.39 -19.65
C ILE A 19 -0.24 14.63 -18.77
N ASN A 20 0.92 14.95 -18.23
CA ASN A 20 1.14 16.12 -17.37
C ASN A 20 0.91 17.43 -18.12
N ARG A 21 1.27 17.51 -19.39
CA ARG A 21 1.04 18.72 -20.21
C ARG A 21 -0.42 19.05 -20.44
N ASN A 22 -1.28 18.02 -20.44
CA ASN A 22 -2.69 18.14 -20.80
C ASN A 22 -3.64 18.06 -19.60
N SER A 23 -3.12 17.89 -18.38
CA SER A 23 -3.94 17.66 -17.19
C SER A 23 -3.51 18.57 -16.06
N ILE A 24 -4.50 19.11 -15.33
CA ILE A 24 -4.27 19.92 -14.14
C ILE A 24 -4.53 19.05 -12.91
N GLY A 25 -3.58 19.01 -11.98
CA GLY A 25 -3.70 18.24 -10.74
C GLY A 25 -3.36 16.76 -10.86
N LEU A 26 -3.07 16.26 -12.07
CA LEU A 26 -2.68 14.89 -12.29
C LEU A 26 -1.26 14.61 -11.76
N ASP A 27 -0.41 15.64 -11.69
CA ASP A 27 0.95 15.57 -11.17
C ASP A 27 0.97 15.00 -9.75
N ASP A 28 0.10 15.51 -8.88
CA ASP A 28 0.01 15.04 -7.50
C ASP A 28 -0.42 13.58 -7.43
N TYR A 29 -1.35 13.18 -8.31
CA TYR A 29 -1.81 11.80 -8.40
C TYR A 29 -0.69 10.86 -8.87
N LEU A 30 0.03 11.24 -9.91
CA LEU A 30 1.14 10.46 -10.45
C LEU A 30 2.31 10.40 -9.47
N ASN A 31 2.62 11.49 -8.77
CA ASN A 31 3.65 11.51 -7.74
C ASN A 31 3.31 10.58 -6.59
N ARG A 32 2.05 10.53 -6.17
CA ARG A 32 1.61 9.55 -5.17
C ARG A 32 1.84 8.12 -5.64
N PHE A 33 1.58 7.86 -6.91
CA PHE A 33 1.79 6.56 -7.53
C PHE A 33 3.27 6.20 -7.61
N TRP A 34 4.12 7.17 -7.93
CA TRP A 34 5.56 6.99 -8.10
C TRP A 34 6.28 6.75 -6.78
N ASP A 35 5.84 7.43 -5.73
CA ASP A 35 6.40 7.25 -4.39
C ASP A 35 6.17 5.85 -3.83
N ASP A 36 5.16 5.14 -4.32
CA ASP A 36 4.87 3.78 -3.91
C ASP A 36 5.79 2.73 -4.57
N THR A 37 6.62 3.11 -5.51
CA THR A 37 7.53 2.20 -6.21
C THR A 37 8.90 2.09 -5.53
N THR A 38 8.99 2.39 -4.24
CA THR A 38 10.24 2.19 -3.49
C THR A 38 10.62 0.71 -3.50
N THR A 39 11.90 0.46 -3.81
CA THR A 39 12.46 -0.87 -4.02
C THR A 39 12.73 -1.64 -2.73
N GLU A 40 12.40 -1.09 -1.57
CA GLU A 40 12.59 -1.74 -0.30
C GLU A 40 11.47 -2.76 -0.04
N ASN A 41 11.87 -4.03 0.08
CA ASN A 41 10.94 -5.13 0.34
C ASN A 41 10.71 -5.37 1.84
N TYR A 42 11.03 -4.41 2.69
CA TYR A 42 10.86 -4.53 4.13
C TYR A 42 9.80 -3.55 4.65
N PRO A 43 8.90 -3.99 5.51
CA PRO A 43 8.68 -5.37 5.95
C PRO A 43 7.95 -6.22 4.89
N PRO A 44 8.08 -7.55 4.92
CA PRO A 44 7.34 -8.42 4.02
C PRO A 44 5.85 -8.36 4.33
N TYR A 45 5.04 -8.45 3.30
CA TYR A 45 3.59 -8.38 3.43
C TYR A 45 2.87 -9.27 2.43
N ASN A 46 1.65 -9.62 2.75
CA ASN A 46 0.71 -10.27 1.85
C ASN A 46 -0.51 -9.35 1.65
N LEU A 47 -0.99 -9.30 0.44
CA LEU A 47 -2.29 -8.68 0.15
C LEU A 47 -3.24 -9.80 -0.30
N VAL A 48 -4.25 -10.06 0.52
CA VAL A 48 -5.21 -11.15 0.28
C VAL A 48 -6.55 -10.52 -0.12
N GLN A 49 -7.06 -10.90 -1.27
CA GLN A 49 -8.40 -10.50 -1.68
C GLN A 49 -9.40 -11.57 -1.23
N ILE A 50 -10.27 -11.20 -0.26
CA ILE A 50 -11.24 -12.11 0.31
C ILE A 50 -12.46 -12.23 -0.60
N ASN A 51 -12.95 -11.10 -1.09
CA ASN A 51 -14.03 -11.02 -2.08
C ASN A 51 -13.92 -9.72 -2.88
N ASN A 52 -14.91 -9.39 -3.68
CA ASN A 52 -14.88 -8.22 -4.55
C ASN A 52 -14.81 -6.87 -3.80
N VAL A 53 -15.17 -6.85 -2.51
CA VAL A 53 -15.24 -5.62 -1.73
C VAL A 53 -14.34 -5.62 -0.50
N VAL A 54 -13.77 -6.75 -0.13
CA VAL A 54 -12.94 -6.88 1.08
C VAL A 54 -11.57 -7.46 0.72
N SER A 55 -10.54 -6.78 1.18
CA SER A 55 -9.16 -7.28 1.11
C SER A 55 -8.48 -7.14 2.47
N ARG A 56 -7.42 -7.88 2.64
CA ARG A 56 -6.66 -7.92 3.89
C ARG A 56 -5.18 -7.77 3.59
N LEU A 57 -4.57 -6.78 4.22
CA LEU A 57 -3.14 -6.58 4.18
C LEU A 57 -2.53 -7.18 5.44
N GLU A 58 -1.60 -8.09 5.27
CA GLU A 58 -0.90 -8.77 6.35
C GLU A 58 0.57 -8.41 6.31
N ILE A 59 1.07 -7.81 7.39
CA ILE A 59 2.46 -7.35 7.46
C ILE A 59 3.17 -8.08 8.58
N ALA A 60 4.28 -8.72 8.26
CA ALA A 60 5.09 -9.44 9.23
C ALA A 60 5.98 -8.47 10.01
N LEU A 61 5.67 -8.29 11.29
CA LEU A 61 6.36 -7.39 12.20
C LEU A 61 6.81 -8.11 13.46
N ALA A 62 7.39 -9.28 13.31
CA ALA A 62 7.91 -10.06 14.43
C ALA A 62 8.98 -9.25 15.18
N GLY A 63 8.86 -9.17 16.49
CA GLY A 63 9.79 -8.42 17.33
C GLY A 63 9.39 -6.96 17.59
N PHE A 64 8.36 -6.45 16.92
CA PHE A 64 7.82 -5.13 17.20
C PHE A 64 6.76 -5.19 18.30
N LYS A 65 6.72 -4.16 19.13
CA LYS A 65 5.65 -3.95 20.12
C LYS A 65 4.56 -3.07 19.50
N LYS A 66 3.36 -3.12 20.07
CA LYS A 66 2.23 -2.27 19.59
C LYS A 66 2.55 -0.78 19.60
N ASP A 67 3.25 -0.31 20.60
CA ASP A 67 3.64 1.10 20.74
C ASP A 67 4.75 1.52 19.79
N GLU A 68 5.43 0.58 19.17
CA GLU A 68 6.46 0.84 18.15
C GLU A 68 5.90 0.93 16.74
N VAL A 69 4.62 0.60 16.53
CA VAL A 69 3.97 0.57 15.22
C VAL A 69 2.86 1.61 15.16
N GLN A 70 2.83 2.37 14.09
CA GLN A 70 1.80 3.37 13.82
C GLN A 70 1.18 3.11 12.45
N VAL A 71 -0.15 3.11 12.41
CA VAL A 71 -0.93 2.93 11.16
C VAL A 71 -1.85 4.13 11.00
N TYR A 72 -1.81 4.76 9.84
CA TYR A 72 -2.67 5.90 9.56
C TYR A 72 -2.95 6.02 8.06
N THR A 73 -4.01 6.74 7.74
CA THR A 73 -4.33 7.12 6.36
C THR A 73 -4.24 8.62 6.20
N GLU A 74 -3.64 9.05 5.11
CA GLU A 74 -3.47 10.47 4.79
C GLU A 74 -3.31 10.62 3.28
N PHE A 75 -3.99 11.60 2.71
CA PHE A 75 -3.90 11.91 1.27
C PHE A 75 -4.12 10.70 0.36
N GLY A 76 -5.07 9.85 0.68
CA GLY A 76 -5.37 8.67 -0.11
C GLY A 76 -4.32 7.56 -0.02
N LYS A 77 -3.46 7.60 0.98
CA LYS A 77 -2.44 6.59 1.23
C LYS A 77 -2.62 5.96 2.60
N LEU A 78 -2.42 4.66 2.66
CA LEU A 78 -2.27 3.91 3.91
C LEU A 78 -0.78 3.89 4.25
N SER A 79 -0.44 4.41 5.41
CA SER A 79 0.94 4.43 5.89
C SER A 79 1.11 3.56 7.12
N VAL A 80 2.16 2.78 7.13
CA VAL A 80 2.58 1.98 8.27
C VAL A 80 4.01 2.36 8.61
N GLU A 81 4.22 2.79 9.83
CA GLU A 81 5.53 3.16 10.35
C GLU A 81 5.90 2.27 11.53
N GLY A 82 7.12 1.79 11.53
CA GLY A 82 7.69 1.08 12.65
C GLY A 82 8.94 1.77 13.13
N LYS A 83 9.03 1.98 14.43
CA LYS A 83 10.24 2.53 15.08
C LYS A 83 10.86 1.46 15.95
N LYS A 84 12.12 1.17 15.67
CA LYS A 84 12.89 0.20 16.43
C LYS A 84 14.14 0.90 16.97
N GLU A 85 14.31 0.88 18.30
CA GLU A 85 15.54 1.33 18.90
C GLU A 85 16.65 0.32 18.65
N GLU A 86 17.85 0.80 18.31
CA GLU A 86 19.01 -0.06 18.21
C GLU A 86 19.32 -0.65 19.58
N SER A 87 19.02 -1.93 19.75
CA SER A 87 19.46 -2.65 20.93
C SER A 87 20.95 -2.97 20.75
N LYS A 88 21.74 -2.54 21.72
CA LYS A 88 23.13 -3.02 21.84
C LYS A 88 23.07 -4.44 22.39
N ASP A 89 23.02 -5.43 21.48
CA ASP A 89 23.21 -6.81 21.87
C ASP A 89 24.68 -7.02 22.25
N ASP A 90 24.91 -7.68 23.38
CA ASP A 90 26.26 -8.01 23.89
C ASP A 90 26.98 -9.08 23.07
N GLY A 91 26.45 -9.41 21.88
CA GLY A 91 26.98 -10.46 21.03
C GLY A 91 27.08 -10.06 19.56
N GLU A 92 27.84 -10.83 18.81
CA GLU A 92 27.95 -10.72 17.37
C GLU A 92 26.97 -11.68 16.67
N PHE A 93 26.34 -11.22 15.58
CA PHE A 93 25.50 -12.09 14.77
C PHE A 93 26.35 -13.12 14.02
N VAL A 94 26.16 -14.39 14.30
CA VAL A 94 26.72 -15.47 13.48
C VAL A 94 25.96 -15.55 12.15
N TYR A 95 24.65 -15.30 12.17
CA TYR A 95 23.80 -15.19 11.01
C TYR A 95 22.64 -14.23 11.33
N LYS A 96 22.42 -13.26 10.46
CA LYS A 96 21.33 -12.28 10.60
C LYS A 96 20.29 -12.46 9.50
N GLY A 97 19.28 -13.26 9.79
CA GLY A 97 18.17 -13.51 8.87
C GLY A 97 16.92 -12.68 9.14
N LEU A 98 16.81 -12.10 10.35
CA LEU A 98 15.69 -11.23 10.71
C LEU A 98 16.11 -9.79 10.65
N ALA A 99 15.39 -9.01 9.86
CA ALA A 99 15.51 -7.56 9.85
C ALA A 99 14.53 -6.98 10.87
N GLN A 100 15.05 -6.32 11.92
CA GLN A 100 14.27 -5.57 12.90
C GLN A 100 14.76 -4.14 12.86
N ARG A 101 14.25 -3.36 11.92
CA ARG A 101 14.67 -1.99 11.70
C ARG A 101 13.47 -1.06 11.55
N SER A 102 13.69 0.22 11.81
CA SER A 102 12.69 1.23 11.55
C SER A 102 12.37 1.29 10.06
N PHE A 103 11.10 1.50 9.75
CA PHE A 103 10.63 1.56 8.38
C PHE A 103 9.45 2.50 8.25
N THR A 104 9.20 2.96 7.04
CA THR A 104 7.97 3.62 6.64
C THR A 104 7.53 3.00 5.33
N ARG A 105 6.32 2.48 5.29
CA ARG A 105 5.76 1.89 4.10
C ARG A 105 4.39 2.47 3.80
N GLN A 106 4.13 2.72 2.51
CA GLN A 106 2.89 3.34 2.07
C GLN A 106 2.27 2.55 0.93
N TRP A 107 0.94 2.53 0.91
CA TRP A 107 0.16 1.96 -0.19
C TRP A 107 -0.87 3.00 -0.63
N THR A 108 -0.98 3.19 -1.94
CA THR A 108 -2.00 4.07 -2.50
C THR A 108 -3.35 3.37 -2.46
N LEU A 109 -4.34 4.03 -1.88
CA LEU A 109 -5.71 3.54 -1.83
C LEU A 109 -6.54 4.21 -2.92
N SER A 110 -7.43 3.43 -3.55
CA SER A 110 -8.43 4.03 -4.44
C SER A 110 -9.44 4.85 -3.63
N ASP A 111 -10.12 5.78 -4.29
CA ASP A 111 -11.03 6.72 -3.62
C ASP A 111 -12.20 6.02 -2.92
N ASP A 112 -12.54 4.82 -3.36
CA ASP A 112 -13.61 4.01 -2.80
C ASP A 112 -13.15 2.98 -1.77
N THR A 113 -11.87 2.99 -1.40
CA THR A 113 -11.30 2.05 -0.44
C THR A 113 -11.11 2.72 0.92
N GLU A 114 -11.55 2.04 1.97
CA GLU A 114 -11.41 2.50 3.35
C GLU A 114 -10.78 1.42 4.23
N VAL A 115 -10.13 1.84 5.30
CA VAL A 115 -9.66 0.94 6.35
C VAL A 115 -10.83 0.62 7.28
N ARG A 116 -11.14 -0.66 7.44
CA ARG A 116 -12.22 -1.12 8.30
C ARG A 116 -11.76 -1.53 9.68
N SER A 117 -10.63 -2.22 9.76
CA SER A 117 -10.07 -2.64 11.03
C SER A 117 -8.56 -2.78 10.95
N VAL A 118 -7.92 -2.61 12.08
CA VAL A 118 -6.48 -2.82 12.24
C VAL A 118 -6.27 -3.65 13.50
N SER A 119 -5.52 -4.72 13.39
CA SER A 119 -5.15 -5.56 14.54
C SER A 119 -3.69 -5.95 14.47
N PHE A 120 -3.10 -6.14 15.64
CA PHE A 120 -1.71 -6.58 15.76
C PHE A 120 -1.63 -7.68 16.79
N ASN A 121 -1.43 -8.91 16.32
CA ASN A 121 -1.37 -10.09 17.17
C ASN A 121 -0.27 -11.04 16.68
N ASP A 122 0.46 -11.62 17.59
CA ASP A 122 1.47 -12.64 17.28
C ASP A 122 2.51 -12.20 16.25
N GLY A 123 2.87 -10.92 16.26
CA GLY A 123 3.83 -10.36 15.31
C GLY A 123 3.28 -10.09 13.92
N LEU A 124 1.98 -10.20 13.72
CA LEU A 124 1.32 -9.95 12.44
C LEU A 124 0.39 -8.75 12.56
N LEU A 125 0.67 -7.73 11.77
CA LEU A 125 -0.22 -6.58 11.61
C LEU A 125 -1.20 -6.88 10.49
N VAL A 126 -2.49 -6.84 10.80
CA VAL A 126 -3.55 -7.12 9.84
C VAL A 126 -4.40 -5.86 9.67
N VAL A 127 -4.48 -5.37 8.44
CA VAL A 127 -5.33 -4.24 8.06
C VAL A 127 -6.40 -4.76 7.11
N GLU A 128 -7.65 -4.67 7.54
CA GLU A 128 -8.78 -5.02 6.69
C GLU A 128 -9.23 -3.78 5.93
N LEU A 129 -9.30 -3.92 4.62
CA LEU A 129 -9.70 -2.87 3.69
C LEU A 129 -11.02 -3.25 3.04
N GLY A 130 -11.90 -2.29 2.88
CA GLY A 130 -13.18 -2.50 2.22
C GLY A 130 -13.47 -1.44 1.20
N LYS A 131 -14.21 -1.81 0.16
CA LYS A 131 -14.71 -0.85 -0.81
C LYS A 131 -16.04 -0.28 -0.35
N ILE A 132 -16.16 1.04 -0.44
CA ILE A 132 -17.42 1.75 -0.26
C ILE A 132 -18.18 1.60 -1.58
N VAL A 133 -19.30 0.88 -1.55
CA VAL A 133 -20.15 0.72 -2.74
C VAL A 133 -21.22 1.81 -2.70
N PRO A 134 -21.20 2.82 -3.59
CA PRO A 134 -22.28 3.80 -3.67
C PRO A 134 -23.62 3.12 -3.99
N GLU A 135 -24.72 3.68 -3.49
CA GLU A 135 -26.07 3.12 -3.72
C GLU A 135 -26.37 2.87 -5.19
N HIS A 136 -25.89 3.75 -6.08
CA HIS A 136 -26.13 3.60 -7.51
C HIS A 136 -25.28 2.52 -8.19
N HIS A 137 -24.29 1.96 -7.48
CA HIS A 137 -23.45 0.85 -7.97
C HIS A 137 -23.93 -0.51 -7.45
N THR A 138 -24.88 -0.54 -6.52
CA THR A 138 -25.44 -1.80 -6.04
C THR A 138 -26.40 -2.37 -7.08
N ARG A 139 -26.51 -3.70 -7.09
CA ARG A 139 -27.47 -4.36 -8.00
C ARG A 139 -28.89 -3.92 -7.68
N LYS A 140 -29.57 -3.40 -8.68
CA LYS A 140 -30.98 -2.99 -8.58
C LYS A 140 -31.78 -3.74 -9.64
N GLU A 141 -32.73 -4.52 -9.20
CA GLU A 141 -33.61 -5.25 -10.10
C GLU A 141 -34.85 -4.40 -10.42
N TYR A 142 -35.18 -4.37 -11.70
CA TYR A 142 -36.38 -3.72 -12.19
C TYR A 142 -37.35 -4.78 -12.67
N LYS A 143 -38.61 -4.71 -12.19
CA LYS A 143 -39.68 -5.60 -12.68
C LYS A 143 -40.14 -5.12 -14.06
N LEU A 144 -40.25 -6.08 -14.97
CA LEU A 144 -40.75 -5.84 -16.34
C LEU A 144 -42.28 -5.81 -16.36
#